data_f27869fdf299b36450b4a938bf04fcdc
#
_entry.id   f27869fdf299b36450b4a938bf04fcdc
#
_cell.length_a   1.000
_cell.length_b   1.000
_cell.length_c   1.000
_cell.angle_alpha   90.00
_cell.angle_beta   90.00
_cell.angle_gamma   90.00
#
_symmetry.space_group_name_H-M   'P 1'
#
loop_
_entity.id
_entity.type
_entity.pdbx_description
1 polymer ?
#
loop_
_entity_poly.entity_id
_entity_poly.type
_entity_poly.pdbx_seq_one_letter_code
_entity_poly.pdbx_strand_id
1 'polypeptide(L)'
;MSLSEKGRTYVLFAIVVLACALGSLTQTVMNSMLGGVEADFGVNASVGQWLTTIYMLALGITVPAVTFLSQRLSLRSVVFLALGLFLVGGIVDVLAPTFGVLVFGRVLQAVGAGITLPVLQSIAMTRFPKGQNGTAMGIAGIAMGFAPNIGPLIGGALVDSWG
;
A
#
# COMPACT_ATOMS: atom_id res chain seq x y z
N MET A 1 -9.13 16.10 -25.16
CA MET A 1 -8.11 15.16 -24.68
C MET A 1 -7.70 14.25 -25.83
N SER A 2 -6.44 14.28 -26.26
CA SER A 2 -5.94 13.42 -27.34
C SER A 2 -5.98 11.94 -26.94
N LEU A 3 -5.99 11.01 -27.92
CA LEU A 3 -5.96 9.57 -27.65
C LEU A 3 -4.75 9.17 -26.79
N SER A 4 -3.61 9.86 -26.99
CA SER A 4 -2.38 9.67 -26.19
C SER A 4 -2.55 10.11 -24.72
N GLU A 5 -3.28 11.18 -24.44
CA GLU A 5 -3.52 11.65 -23.06
C GLU A 5 -4.49 10.74 -22.31
N LYS A 6 -5.50 10.20 -22.99
CA LYS A 6 -6.40 9.21 -22.41
C LYS A 6 -5.63 7.96 -22.01
N GLY A 7 -4.81 7.40 -22.91
CA GLY A 7 -4.00 6.22 -22.61
C GLY A 7 -3.10 6.42 -21.38
N ARG A 8 -2.42 7.55 -21.27
CA ARG A 8 -1.56 7.89 -20.11
C ARG A 8 -2.35 7.98 -18.80
N THR A 9 -3.59 8.50 -18.85
CA THR A 9 -4.44 8.59 -17.65
C THR A 9 -4.87 7.20 -17.18
N TYR A 10 -5.28 6.32 -18.08
CA TYR A 10 -5.67 4.94 -17.72
C TYR A 10 -4.49 4.13 -17.17
N VAL A 11 -3.31 4.25 -17.77
CA VAL A 11 -2.10 3.57 -17.30
C VAL A 11 -1.73 4.07 -15.89
N LEU A 12 -1.71 5.39 -15.68
CA LEU A 12 -1.42 5.98 -14.37
C LEU A 12 -2.43 5.50 -13.32
N PHE A 13 -3.72 5.49 -13.67
CA PHE A 13 -4.77 5.01 -12.79
C PHE A 13 -4.59 3.53 -12.43
N ALA A 14 -4.32 2.68 -13.41
CA ALA A 14 -4.06 1.25 -13.19
C ALA A 14 -2.85 1.01 -12.27
N ILE A 15 -1.76 1.74 -12.46
CA ILE A 15 -0.57 1.65 -11.58
C ILE A 15 -0.95 2.00 -10.13
N VAL A 16 -1.71 3.07 -9.92
CA VAL A 16 -2.10 3.50 -8.57
C VAL A 16 -3.10 2.52 -7.94
N VAL A 17 -4.04 1.96 -8.72
CA VAL A 17 -4.96 0.90 -8.26
C VAL A 17 -4.18 -0.33 -7.81
N LEU A 18 -3.19 -0.77 -8.60
CA LEU A 18 -2.32 -1.90 -8.25
C LEU A 18 -1.52 -1.60 -6.98
N ALA A 19 -0.99 -0.38 -6.84
CA ALA A 19 -0.28 0.02 -5.62
C ALA A 19 -1.17 -0.01 -4.36
N CYS A 20 -2.42 0.45 -4.47
CA CYS A 20 -3.41 0.35 -3.39
C CYS A 20 -3.71 -1.12 -3.04
N ALA A 21 -3.92 -1.96 -4.05
CA ALA A 21 -4.19 -3.38 -3.87
C ALA A 21 -2.99 -4.10 -3.20
N LEU A 22 -1.77 -3.81 -3.65
CA LEU A 22 -0.54 -4.34 -3.05
C LEU A 22 -0.36 -3.90 -1.61
N GLY A 23 -0.67 -2.63 -1.27
CA GLY A 23 -0.65 -2.14 0.10
C GLY A 23 -1.58 -2.94 1.02
N SER A 24 -2.82 -3.18 0.57
CA SER A 24 -3.81 -3.99 1.30
C SER A 24 -3.38 -5.46 1.40
N LEU A 25 -2.85 -6.01 0.31
CA LEU A 25 -2.32 -7.38 0.27
C LEU A 25 -1.18 -7.57 1.27
N THR A 26 -0.18 -6.68 1.24
CA THR A 26 0.99 -6.76 2.13
C THR A 26 0.59 -6.70 3.60
N GLN A 27 -0.43 -5.90 3.94
CA GLN A 27 -0.95 -5.83 5.30
C GLN A 27 -1.59 -7.16 5.74
N THR A 28 -2.42 -7.77 4.89
CA THR A 28 -3.11 -9.02 5.22
C THR A 28 -2.16 -10.22 5.22
N VAL A 29 -1.18 -10.26 4.33
CA VAL A 29 -0.10 -11.26 4.36
C VAL A 29 0.67 -11.17 5.66
N MET A 30 1.08 -9.97 6.08
CA MET A 30 1.80 -9.78 7.35
C MET A 30 1.00 -10.26 8.55
N ASN A 31 -0.31 -9.98 8.59
CA ASN A 31 -1.17 -10.47 9.67
C ASN A 31 -1.20 -12.01 9.75
N SER A 32 -1.17 -12.69 8.61
CA SER A 32 -1.16 -14.15 8.55
C SER A 32 0.20 -14.75 8.92
N MET A 33 1.29 -14.02 8.68
CA MET A 33 2.66 -14.45 8.97
C MET A 33 3.14 -14.01 10.37
N LEU A 34 2.32 -13.32 11.15
CA LEU A 34 2.74 -12.70 12.41
C LEU A 34 3.37 -13.70 13.37
N GLY A 35 2.76 -14.89 13.53
CA GLY A 35 3.30 -15.95 14.40
C GLY A 35 4.68 -16.45 13.98
N GLY A 36 4.95 -16.58 12.67
CA GLY A 36 6.27 -16.92 12.15
C GLY A 36 7.30 -15.82 12.44
N VAL A 37 6.93 -14.57 12.19
CA VAL A 37 7.80 -13.42 12.49
C VAL A 37 8.11 -13.31 13.99
N GLU A 38 7.14 -13.57 14.85
CA GLU A 38 7.33 -13.60 16.30
C GLU A 38 8.36 -14.67 16.72
N ALA A 39 8.27 -15.85 16.11
CA ALA A 39 9.22 -16.93 16.36
C ALA A 39 10.62 -16.61 15.85
N ASP A 40 10.75 -16.07 14.64
CA ASP A 40 12.03 -15.76 14.00
C ASP A 40 12.81 -14.66 14.76
N PHE A 41 12.11 -13.63 15.22
CA PHE A 41 12.73 -12.52 15.95
C PHE A 41 12.73 -12.72 17.48
N GLY A 42 12.17 -13.83 17.99
CA GLY A 42 12.13 -14.13 19.42
C GLY A 42 11.33 -13.11 20.24
N VAL A 43 10.29 -12.52 19.66
CA VAL A 43 9.42 -11.53 20.30
C VAL A 43 8.08 -12.16 20.71
N ASN A 44 7.47 -11.63 21.75
CA ASN A 44 6.14 -12.09 22.15
C ASN A 44 5.03 -11.46 21.27
N ALA A 45 3.84 -12.05 21.28
CA ALA A 45 2.70 -11.63 20.46
C ALA A 45 2.31 -10.15 20.69
N SER A 46 2.44 -9.62 21.88
CA SER A 46 2.16 -8.22 22.18
C SER A 46 3.14 -7.27 21.45
N VAL A 47 4.41 -7.66 21.35
CA VAL A 47 5.42 -6.91 20.59
C VAL A 47 5.23 -7.13 19.09
N GLY A 48 4.95 -8.36 18.64
CA GLY A 48 4.70 -8.69 17.23
C GLY A 48 3.56 -7.87 16.64
N GLN A 49 2.48 -7.66 17.37
CA GLN A 49 1.33 -6.87 16.94
C GLN A 49 1.67 -5.40 16.61
N TRP A 50 2.81 -4.88 17.10
CA TRP A 50 3.27 -3.54 16.69
C TRP A 50 3.50 -3.40 15.20
N LEU A 51 3.84 -4.47 14.48
CA LEU A 51 4.00 -4.43 13.02
C LEU A 51 2.71 -4.02 12.31
N THR A 52 1.58 -4.50 12.79
CA THR A 52 0.27 -4.14 12.26
C THR A 52 -0.19 -2.77 12.78
N THR A 53 -0.01 -2.52 14.07
CA THR A 53 -0.45 -1.28 14.72
C THR A 53 0.29 -0.06 14.15
N ILE A 54 1.62 -0.14 14.02
CA ILE A 54 2.42 0.97 13.49
C ILE A 54 2.11 1.23 12.01
N TYR A 55 1.84 0.17 11.24
CA TYR A 55 1.42 0.30 9.86
C TYR A 55 0.10 1.08 9.76
N MET A 56 -0.92 0.71 10.52
CA MET A 56 -2.22 1.41 10.54
C MET A 56 -2.09 2.84 11.03
N LEU A 57 -1.27 3.07 12.06
CA LEU A 57 -1.02 4.41 12.60
C LEU A 57 -0.33 5.31 11.57
N ALA A 58 0.74 4.83 10.95
CA ALA A 58 1.48 5.57 9.93
C ALA A 58 0.60 5.87 8.70
N LEU A 59 -0.22 4.91 8.28
CA LEU A 59 -1.20 5.08 7.21
C LEU A 59 -2.23 6.14 7.58
N GLY A 60 -2.79 6.09 8.78
CA GLY A 60 -3.77 7.04 9.28
C GLY A 60 -3.26 8.49 9.35
N ILE A 61 -2.00 8.67 9.74
CA ILE A 61 -1.34 9.99 9.77
C ILE A 61 -1.02 10.47 8.34
N THR A 62 -0.67 9.56 7.45
CA THR A 62 -0.26 9.91 6.09
C THR A 62 -1.44 10.38 5.24
N VAL A 63 -2.63 9.78 5.36
CA VAL A 63 -3.80 10.13 4.55
C VAL A 63 -4.15 11.64 4.62
N PRO A 64 -4.29 12.29 5.77
CA PRO A 64 -4.51 13.73 5.83
C PRO A 64 -3.30 14.55 5.38
N ALA A 65 -2.06 14.09 5.64
CA ALA A 65 -0.84 14.77 5.23
C ALA A 65 -0.71 14.85 3.70
N VAL A 66 -1.15 13.83 2.98
CA VAL A 66 -1.12 13.77 1.51
C VAL A 66 -1.98 14.87 0.88
N THR A 67 -3.11 15.20 1.47
CA THR A 67 -3.98 16.27 0.97
C THR A 67 -3.22 17.62 0.92
N PHE A 68 -2.41 17.88 1.93
CA PHE A 68 -1.54 19.06 1.97
C PHE A 68 -0.37 18.97 0.97
N LEU A 69 0.27 17.80 0.89
CA LEU A 69 1.40 17.55 0.00
C LEU A 69 1.00 17.66 -1.48
N SER A 70 -0.19 17.18 -1.84
CA SER A 70 -0.75 17.25 -3.21
C SER A 70 -1.01 18.65 -3.72
N GLN A 71 -1.12 19.64 -2.82
CA GLN A 71 -1.24 21.05 -3.21
C GLN A 71 0.10 21.67 -3.64
N ARG A 72 1.22 21.10 -3.24
CA ARG A 72 2.56 21.62 -3.49
C ARG A 72 3.36 20.82 -4.51
N LEU A 73 3.06 19.56 -4.69
CA LEU A 73 3.78 18.66 -5.59
C LEU A 73 2.93 18.27 -6.80
N SER A 74 3.61 18.00 -7.91
CA SER A 74 2.94 17.45 -9.08
C SER A 74 2.41 16.04 -8.78
N LEU A 75 1.28 15.65 -9.38
CA LEU A 75 0.70 14.32 -9.25
C LEU A 75 1.72 13.20 -9.52
N ARG A 76 2.59 13.40 -10.52
CA ARG A 76 3.64 12.42 -10.84
C ARG A 76 4.64 12.28 -9.71
N SER A 77 5.11 13.39 -9.14
CA SER A 77 6.06 13.37 -8.01
C SER A 77 5.47 12.65 -6.81
N VAL A 78 4.18 12.88 -6.52
CA VAL A 78 3.49 12.22 -5.40
C VAL A 78 3.38 10.71 -5.64
N VAL A 79 3.05 10.27 -6.88
CA VAL A 79 3.00 8.84 -7.23
C VAL A 79 4.38 8.19 -7.12
N PHE A 80 5.43 8.83 -7.66
CA PHE A 80 6.80 8.30 -7.54
C PHE A 80 7.27 8.23 -6.10
N LEU A 81 6.93 9.21 -5.28
CA LEU A 81 7.23 9.20 -3.84
C LEU A 81 6.53 8.03 -3.14
N ALA A 82 5.24 7.83 -3.42
CA ALA A 82 4.45 6.74 -2.84
C ALA A 82 5.04 5.37 -3.18
N LEU A 83 5.28 5.13 -4.48
CA LEU A 83 5.83 3.86 -4.95
C LEU A 83 7.27 3.64 -4.47
N GLY A 84 8.09 4.70 -4.45
CA GLY A 84 9.46 4.65 -3.95
C GLY A 84 9.51 4.29 -2.47
N LEU A 85 8.71 4.95 -1.63
CA LEU A 85 8.63 4.64 -0.19
C LEU A 85 8.12 3.22 0.05
N PHE A 86 7.10 2.78 -0.69
CA PHE A 86 6.56 1.44 -0.57
C PHE A 86 7.60 0.38 -0.95
N LEU A 87 8.32 0.59 -2.05
CA LEU A 87 9.37 -0.32 -2.51
C LEU A 87 10.56 -0.36 -1.56
N VAL A 88 11.06 0.80 -1.13
CA VAL A 88 12.17 0.89 -0.18
C VAL A 88 11.80 0.24 1.15
N GLY A 89 10.58 0.50 1.66
CA GLY A 89 10.07 -0.17 2.85
C GLY A 89 10.06 -1.69 2.69
N GLY A 90 9.60 -2.21 1.54
CA GLY A 90 9.61 -3.65 1.23
C GLY A 90 11.02 -4.25 1.20
N ILE A 91 11.97 -3.53 0.61
CA ILE A 91 13.39 -3.96 0.61
C ILE A 91 13.93 -4.00 2.04
N VAL A 92 13.64 -2.98 2.86
CA VAL A 92 14.06 -2.93 4.27
C VAL A 92 13.45 -4.09 5.05
N ASP A 93 12.19 -4.43 4.82
CA ASP A 93 11.52 -5.56 5.49
C ASP A 93 12.20 -6.89 5.17
N VAL A 94 12.52 -7.13 3.88
CA VAL A 94 13.19 -8.38 3.44
C VAL A 94 14.60 -8.50 3.99
N LEU A 95 15.31 -7.38 4.15
CA LEU A 95 16.69 -7.34 4.62
C LEU A 95 16.80 -7.09 6.14
N ALA A 96 15.68 -7.06 6.87
CA ALA A 96 15.65 -6.68 8.28
C ALA A 96 16.41 -7.68 9.17
N PRO A 97 17.56 -7.30 9.76
CA PRO A 97 18.32 -8.16 10.67
C PRO A 97 17.75 -8.16 12.08
N THR A 98 16.88 -7.22 12.42
CA THR A 98 16.27 -7.05 13.74
C THR A 98 14.82 -6.64 13.63
N PHE A 99 14.03 -6.96 14.65
CA PHE A 99 12.62 -6.56 14.72
C PHE A 99 12.42 -5.04 14.57
N GLY A 100 13.30 -4.22 15.15
CA GLY A 100 13.24 -2.76 15.03
C GLY A 100 13.41 -2.25 13.58
N VAL A 101 14.28 -2.88 12.79
CA VAL A 101 14.46 -2.57 11.36
C VAL A 101 13.22 -2.98 10.56
N LEU A 102 12.63 -4.12 10.89
CA LEU A 102 11.37 -4.57 10.30
C LEU A 102 10.22 -3.56 10.57
N VAL A 103 10.10 -3.10 11.81
CA VAL A 103 9.12 -2.05 12.19
C VAL A 103 9.35 -0.77 11.38
N PHE A 104 10.59 -0.35 11.19
CA PHE A 104 10.92 0.83 10.39
C PHE A 104 10.54 0.66 8.91
N GLY A 105 10.82 -0.50 8.31
CA GLY A 105 10.40 -0.83 6.96
C GLY A 105 8.87 -0.78 6.79
N ARG A 106 8.14 -1.31 7.77
CA ARG A 106 6.66 -1.25 7.82
C ARG A 106 6.14 0.19 7.86
N VAL A 107 6.80 1.10 8.58
CA VAL A 107 6.44 2.53 8.57
C VAL A 107 6.61 3.13 7.18
N LEU A 108 7.74 2.87 6.51
CA LEU A 108 7.98 3.35 5.15
C LEU A 108 6.94 2.82 4.16
N GLN A 109 6.62 1.53 4.22
CA GLN A 109 5.56 0.92 3.39
C GLN A 109 4.20 1.56 3.66
N ALA A 110 3.85 1.78 4.93
CA ALA A 110 2.58 2.38 5.32
C ALA A 110 2.44 3.82 4.82
N VAL A 111 3.52 4.62 4.89
CA VAL A 111 3.53 5.97 4.33
C VAL A 111 3.34 5.91 2.81
N GLY A 112 4.05 5.04 2.12
CA GLY A 112 3.87 4.82 0.68
C GLY A 112 2.42 4.44 0.33
N ALA A 113 1.85 3.45 1.01
CA ALA A 113 0.48 2.99 0.81
C ALA A 113 -0.56 4.08 1.14
N GLY A 114 -0.34 4.85 2.22
CA GLY A 114 -1.23 5.94 2.64
C GLY A 114 -1.34 7.08 1.64
N ILE A 115 -0.31 7.28 0.82
CA ILE A 115 -0.33 8.27 -0.27
C ILE A 115 -1.20 7.78 -1.43
N THR A 116 -1.26 6.48 -1.70
CA THR A 116 -1.87 5.95 -2.94
C THR A 116 -3.38 6.16 -3.00
N LEU A 117 -4.12 6.00 -1.90
CA LEU A 117 -5.58 6.11 -1.88
C LEU A 117 -6.09 7.53 -2.18
N PRO A 118 -5.61 8.61 -1.51
CA PRO A 118 -6.00 9.98 -1.86
C PRO A 118 -5.61 10.35 -3.31
N VAL A 119 -4.47 9.86 -3.78
CA VAL A 119 -4.00 10.07 -5.16
C VAL A 119 -4.94 9.38 -6.15
N LEU A 120 -5.35 8.14 -5.87
CA LEU A 120 -6.32 7.41 -6.68
C LEU A 120 -7.64 8.17 -6.83
N GLN A 121 -8.19 8.65 -5.72
CA GLN A 121 -9.40 9.46 -5.70
C GLN A 121 -9.23 10.75 -6.50
N SER A 122 -8.10 11.43 -6.35
CA SER A 122 -7.77 12.64 -7.09
C SER A 122 -7.73 12.38 -8.61
N ILE A 123 -7.09 11.30 -9.05
CA ILE A 123 -7.05 10.92 -10.48
C ILE A 123 -8.45 10.62 -11.00
N ALA A 124 -9.24 9.84 -10.26
CA ALA A 124 -10.61 9.50 -10.66
C ALA A 124 -11.49 10.75 -10.82
N MET A 125 -11.36 11.72 -9.91
CA MET A 125 -12.17 12.93 -9.93
C MET A 125 -11.72 13.97 -10.95
N THR A 126 -10.41 14.06 -11.24
CA THR A 126 -9.86 15.16 -12.05
C THR A 126 -9.49 14.77 -13.47
N ARG A 127 -9.21 13.49 -13.74
CA ARG A 127 -8.68 13.01 -15.02
C ARG A 127 -9.68 12.20 -15.84
N PHE A 128 -10.74 11.69 -15.22
CA PHE A 128 -11.79 10.96 -15.93
C PHE A 128 -12.89 11.90 -16.41
N PRO A 129 -13.55 11.60 -17.54
CA PRO A 129 -14.70 12.35 -18.02
C PRO A 129 -15.84 12.35 -17.00
N LYS A 130 -16.61 13.43 -16.96
CA LYS A 130 -17.82 13.52 -16.13
C LYS A 130 -18.74 12.33 -16.39
N GLY A 131 -19.16 11.62 -15.36
CA GLY A 131 -20.01 10.42 -15.45
C GLY A 131 -19.24 9.09 -15.43
N GLN A 132 -17.92 9.06 -15.63
CA GLN A 132 -17.09 7.84 -15.56
C GLN A 132 -16.34 7.70 -14.23
N ASN A 133 -16.37 8.72 -13.37
CA ASN A 133 -15.70 8.71 -12.07
C ASN A 133 -16.19 7.57 -11.18
N GLY A 134 -17.50 7.31 -11.16
CA GLY A 134 -18.10 6.21 -10.41
C GLY A 134 -17.63 4.84 -10.89
N THR A 135 -17.56 4.65 -12.21
CA THR A 135 -17.05 3.39 -12.80
C THR A 135 -15.56 3.19 -12.45
N ALA A 136 -14.74 4.25 -12.57
CA ALA A 136 -13.33 4.18 -12.20
C ALA A 136 -13.17 3.79 -10.72
N MET A 137 -13.89 4.43 -9.82
CA MET A 137 -13.86 4.10 -8.39
C MET A 137 -14.43 2.72 -8.09
N GLY A 138 -15.43 2.25 -8.83
CA GLY A 138 -15.97 0.91 -8.71
C GLY A 138 -14.95 -0.16 -9.08
N ILE A 139 -14.22 0.00 -10.19
CA ILE A 139 -13.13 -0.90 -10.59
C ILE A 139 -12.01 -0.91 -9.53
N ALA A 140 -11.62 0.26 -9.03
CA ALA A 140 -10.64 0.35 -7.97
C ALA A 140 -11.11 -0.34 -6.68
N GLY A 141 -12.39 -0.16 -6.31
CA GLY A 141 -13.00 -0.82 -5.15
C GLY A 141 -12.99 -2.34 -5.26
N ILE A 142 -13.29 -2.89 -6.43
CA ILE A 142 -13.19 -4.34 -6.68
C ILE A 142 -11.75 -4.81 -6.48
N ALA A 143 -10.76 -4.17 -7.11
CA ALA A 143 -9.36 -4.56 -7.00
C ALA A 143 -8.86 -4.51 -5.54
N MET A 144 -9.20 -3.45 -4.80
CA MET A 144 -8.84 -3.31 -3.40
C MET A 144 -9.59 -4.27 -2.48
N GLY A 145 -10.84 -4.63 -2.81
CA GLY A 145 -11.63 -5.60 -2.04
C GLY A 145 -11.17 -7.05 -2.24
N PHE A 146 -10.62 -7.39 -3.41
CA PHE A 146 -10.07 -8.72 -3.67
C PHE A 146 -8.71 -8.95 -3.00
N ALA A 147 -7.85 -7.94 -2.97
CA ALA A 147 -6.48 -8.06 -2.46
C ALA A 147 -6.42 -8.60 -1.01
N PRO A 148 -7.20 -8.10 -0.03
CA PRO A 148 -7.19 -8.63 1.33
C PRO A 148 -7.60 -10.09 1.44
N ASN A 149 -8.48 -10.57 0.55
CA ASN A 149 -8.95 -11.95 0.58
C ASN A 149 -7.90 -12.96 0.10
N ILE A 150 -6.99 -12.51 -0.76
CA ILE A 150 -5.88 -13.32 -1.26
C ILE A 150 -4.72 -13.35 -0.25
N GLY A 151 -4.57 -12.30 0.55
CA GLY A 151 -3.48 -12.16 1.53
C GLY A 151 -3.31 -13.34 2.48
N PRO A 152 -4.36 -13.80 3.18
CA PRO A 152 -4.26 -14.95 4.08
C PRO A 152 -3.89 -16.24 3.36
N LEU A 153 -4.35 -16.42 2.11
CA LEU A 153 -4.01 -17.59 1.30
C LEU A 153 -2.53 -17.62 0.96
N ILE A 154 -1.98 -16.49 0.54
CA ILE A 154 -0.55 -16.36 0.24
C ILE A 154 0.27 -16.47 1.53
N GLY A 155 -0.13 -15.76 2.60
CA GLY A 155 0.58 -15.77 3.88
C GLY A 155 0.62 -17.16 4.51
N GLY A 156 -0.53 -17.88 4.49
CA GLY A 156 -0.60 -19.26 4.96
C GLY A 156 0.31 -20.20 4.16
N ALA A 157 0.24 -20.13 2.83
CA ALA A 157 1.09 -20.96 1.97
C ALA A 157 2.59 -20.67 2.16
N LEU A 158 2.97 -19.43 2.43
CA LEU A 158 4.37 -19.07 2.73
C LEU A 158 4.82 -19.65 4.07
N VAL A 159 4.00 -19.57 5.10
CA VAL A 159 4.30 -20.17 6.41
C VAL A 159 4.43 -21.69 6.29
N ASP A 160 3.53 -22.36 5.56
CA ASP A 160 3.57 -23.82 5.37
C ASP A 160 4.78 -24.29 4.56
N SER A 161 5.32 -23.46 3.67
CA SER A 161 6.41 -23.85 2.77
C SER A 161 7.81 -23.48 3.27
N TRP A 162 7.93 -22.53 4.17
CA TRP A 162 9.20 -21.95 4.66
C TRP A 162 9.33 -21.96 6.18
N GLY A 163 8.28 -22.43 6.92
CA GLY A 163 8.23 -22.51 8.38
C GLY A 163 8.76 -23.82 8.99
#